data_d033f7a5d83fedb05b4f51e74faa06d0
#
_entry.id   d033f7a5d83fedb05b4f51e74faa06d0
#
_cell.length_a   1.000
_cell.length_b   1.000
_cell.length_c   1.000
_cell.angle_alpha   90.00
_cell.angle_beta   90.00
_cell.angle_gamma   90.00
#
_symmetry.space_group_name_H-M   'P 1'
#
loop_
_entity.id
_entity.type
_entity.pdbx_description
1 polymer ?
#
loop_
_entity_poly.entity_id
_entity_poly.type
_entity_poly.pdbx_seq_one_letter_code
_entity_poly.pdbx_strand_id
1 'polypeptide(L)'
;MTQDQFARYSFLLDRTARKVKQYAQQQFKSGDFDVTVDQWLVLKNLSENGHLSQTELANLVFKDHPTLTRILDLLCKKGYVERVPHPLDRRSFQLHLTNTGVSKVTALRPRILEIRKKAWENLADQDFEEFKRILDTIYQNLGGQELE
;
A
#
# COMPACT_ATOMS: atom_id res chain seq x y z
N MET A 1 -16.38 -27.40 -9.90
CA MET A 1 -16.64 -26.00 -10.29
C MET A 1 -16.50 -25.86 -11.81
N THR A 2 -17.43 -25.18 -12.47
CA THR A 2 -17.43 -25.00 -13.92
C THR A 2 -16.46 -23.93 -14.37
N GLN A 3 -16.09 -23.93 -15.66
CA GLN A 3 -15.21 -22.90 -16.25
C GLN A 3 -15.77 -21.49 -16.02
N ASP A 4 -17.07 -21.31 -16.18
CA ASP A 4 -17.73 -20.02 -15.99
C ASP A 4 -17.67 -19.52 -14.54
N GLN A 5 -17.70 -20.42 -13.57
CA GLN A 5 -17.55 -20.06 -12.16
C GLN A 5 -16.15 -19.55 -11.85
N PHE A 6 -15.10 -20.17 -12.37
CA PHE A 6 -13.73 -19.67 -12.19
C PHE A 6 -13.56 -18.27 -12.78
N ALA A 7 -14.05 -18.05 -14.01
CA ALA A 7 -14.01 -16.74 -14.65
C ALA A 7 -14.78 -15.69 -13.84
N ARG A 8 -15.95 -16.05 -13.32
CA ARG A 8 -16.78 -15.17 -12.49
C ARG A 8 -16.06 -14.74 -11.21
N TYR A 9 -15.47 -15.67 -10.48
CA TYR A 9 -14.80 -15.36 -9.23
C TYR A 9 -13.54 -14.54 -9.45
N SER A 10 -12.77 -14.81 -10.50
CA SER A 10 -11.62 -13.97 -10.87
C SER A 10 -12.05 -12.55 -11.22
N PHE A 11 -13.13 -12.39 -11.96
CA PHE A 11 -13.71 -11.08 -12.26
C PHE A 11 -14.18 -10.33 -11.00
N LEU A 12 -14.88 -11.03 -10.09
CA LEU A 12 -15.37 -10.43 -8.85
C LEU A 12 -14.22 -9.94 -7.97
N LEU A 13 -13.15 -10.69 -7.88
CA LEU A 13 -11.96 -10.31 -7.13
C LEU A 13 -11.32 -9.04 -7.71
N ASP A 14 -11.11 -9.00 -9.03
CA ASP A 14 -10.53 -7.84 -9.71
C ASP A 14 -11.44 -6.61 -9.59
N ARG A 15 -12.72 -6.77 -9.87
CA ARG A 15 -13.71 -5.69 -9.75
C ARG A 15 -13.70 -5.06 -8.35
N THR A 16 -13.71 -5.91 -7.33
CA THR A 16 -13.80 -5.46 -5.93
C THR A 16 -12.53 -4.75 -5.49
N ALA A 17 -11.36 -5.30 -5.85
CA ALA A 17 -10.08 -4.65 -5.56
C ALA A 17 -9.98 -3.26 -6.21
N ARG A 18 -10.41 -3.14 -7.46
CA ARG A 18 -10.45 -1.85 -8.17
C ARG A 18 -11.40 -0.86 -7.50
N LYS A 19 -12.56 -1.33 -7.04
CA LYS A 19 -13.55 -0.46 -6.35
C LYS A 19 -13.04 0.03 -5.01
N VAL A 20 -12.39 -0.84 -4.23
CA VAL A 20 -11.75 -0.47 -2.97
C VAL A 20 -10.74 0.66 -3.19
N LYS A 21 -9.88 0.52 -4.20
CA LYS A 21 -8.87 1.54 -4.52
C LYS A 21 -9.51 2.85 -5.02
N GLN A 22 -10.47 2.75 -5.93
CA GLN A 22 -11.18 3.93 -6.47
C GLN A 22 -11.88 4.74 -5.38
N TYR A 23 -12.56 4.07 -4.46
CA TYR A 23 -13.22 4.72 -3.34
C TYR A 23 -12.21 5.47 -2.46
N ALA A 24 -11.10 4.83 -2.12
CA ALA A 24 -10.05 5.47 -1.33
C ALA A 24 -9.47 6.70 -2.05
N GLN A 25 -9.20 6.60 -3.37
CA GLN A 25 -8.71 7.73 -4.17
C GLN A 25 -9.64 8.92 -4.14
N GLN A 26 -10.95 8.67 -4.27
CA GLN A 26 -11.97 9.73 -4.20
C GLN A 26 -12.00 10.40 -2.83
N GLN A 27 -11.92 9.62 -1.75
CA GLN A 27 -11.91 10.14 -0.38
C GLN A 27 -10.65 10.93 -0.06
N PHE A 28 -9.49 10.48 -0.53
CA PHE A 28 -8.23 11.21 -0.37
C PHE A 28 -8.29 12.58 -1.05
N LYS A 29 -8.84 12.62 -2.26
CA LYS A 29 -9.01 13.86 -3.01
C LYS A 29 -9.99 14.80 -2.33
N SER A 30 -11.16 14.30 -1.92
CA SER A 30 -12.19 15.11 -1.26
C SER A 30 -11.74 15.63 0.11
N GLY A 31 -10.87 14.91 0.79
CA GLY A 31 -10.36 15.25 2.11
C GLY A 31 -9.12 16.14 2.10
N ASP A 32 -8.61 16.53 0.94
CA ASP A 32 -7.37 17.31 0.78
C ASP A 32 -6.18 16.68 1.53
N PHE A 33 -5.95 15.39 1.32
CA PHE A 33 -4.90 14.65 2.03
C PHE A 33 -3.48 15.06 1.62
N ASP A 34 -3.33 15.75 0.51
CA ASP A 34 -2.03 16.13 -0.09
C ASP A 34 -1.15 14.94 -0.46
N VAL A 35 -1.71 13.76 -0.46
CA VAL A 35 -1.06 12.54 -0.94
C VAL A 35 -2.09 11.68 -1.67
N THR A 36 -1.63 10.93 -2.65
CA THR A 36 -2.42 9.91 -3.33
C THR A 36 -2.40 8.61 -2.52
N VAL A 37 -3.27 7.67 -2.89
CA VAL A 37 -3.27 6.32 -2.28
C VAL A 37 -1.91 5.63 -2.48
N ASP A 38 -1.31 5.74 -3.65
CA ASP A 38 0.01 5.15 -3.92
C ASP A 38 1.12 5.83 -3.12
N GLN A 39 1.08 7.14 -2.96
CA GLN A 39 2.01 7.89 -2.11
C GLN A 39 1.85 7.51 -0.64
N TRP A 40 0.62 7.38 -0.17
CA TRP A 40 0.35 6.91 1.19
C TRP A 40 0.93 5.52 1.44
N LEU A 41 0.79 4.60 0.49
CA LEU A 41 1.34 3.25 0.62
C LEU A 41 2.86 3.27 0.84
N VAL A 42 3.57 4.16 0.14
CA VAL A 42 5.01 4.36 0.34
C VAL A 42 5.31 4.93 1.73
N LEU A 43 4.61 5.98 2.13
CA LEU A 43 4.78 6.61 3.45
C LEU A 43 4.51 5.62 4.58
N LYS A 44 3.44 4.85 4.47
CA LYS A 44 3.06 3.84 5.46
C LYS A 44 4.15 2.78 5.63
N ASN A 45 4.66 2.24 4.52
CA ASN A 45 5.70 1.22 4.56
C ASN A 45 7.02 1.76 5.13
N LEU A 46 7.40 2.97 4.82
CA LEU A 46 8.57 3.62 5.43
C LEU A 46 8.37 3.86 6.93
N SER A 47 7.16 4.21 7.35
CA SER A 47 6.82 4.38 8.77
C SER A 47 6.97 3.07 9.56
N GLU A 48 6.59 1.94 8.96
CA GLU A 48 6.60 0.63 9.62
C GLU A 48 7.98 -0.03 9.60
N ASN A 49 8.82 0.27 8.62
CA ASN A 49 10.09 -0.44 8.39
C ASN A 49 11.34 0.42 8.61
N GLY A 50 11.20 1.71 8.89
CA GLY A 50 12.32 2.62 9.07
C GLY A 50 13.06 2.91 7.77
N HIS A 51 14.30 2.45 7.65
CA HIS A 51 15.12 2.64 6.44
C HIS A 51 14.94 1.48 5.47
N LEU A 52 14.60 1.77 4.23
CA LEU A 52 14.44 0.79 3.15
C LEU A 52 15.25 1.21 1.92
N SER A 53 15.82 0.22 1.23
CA SER A 53 16.32 0.44 -0.13
C SER A 53 15.16 0.62 -1.10
N GLN A 54 15.41 1.19 -2.27
CA GLN A 54 14.37 1.32 -3.29
C GLN A 54 13.86 -0.05 -3.76
N THR A 55 14.72 -1.05 -3.87
CA THR A 55 14.34 -2.42 -4.24
C THR A 55 13.42 -3.04 -3.20
N GLU A 56 13.77 -2.96 -1.92
CA GLU A 56 12.93 -3.46 -0.83
C GLU A 56 11.55 -2.78 -0.84
N LEU A 57 11.54 -1.46 -0.99
CA LEU A 57 10.30 -0.69 -1.02
C LEU A 57 9.44 -1.05 -2.24
N ALA A 58 10.04 -1.20 -3.42
CA ALA A 58 9.34 -1.60 -4.64
C ALA A 58 8.60 -2.93 -4.46
N ASN A 59 9.22 -3.90 -3.82
CA ASN A 59 8.62 -5.20 -3.52
C ASN A 59 7.44 -5.07 -2.54
N LEU A 60 7.59 -4.25 -1.51
CA LEU A 60 6.53 -4.04 -0.50
C LEU A 60 5.31 -3.31 -1.05
N VAL A 61 5.50 -2.39 -1.98
CA VAL A 61 4.40 -1.58 -2.54
C VAL A 61 3.91 -2.07 -3.90
N PHE A 62 4.45 -3.17 -4.41
CA PHE A 62 4.07 -3.81 -5.68
C PHE A 62 4.15 -2.83 -6.88
N LYS A 63 5.20 -2.01 -6.91
CA LYS A 63 5.47 -1.05 -8.00
C LYS A 63 6.78 -1.39 -8.70
N ASP A 64 6.85 -1.10 -10.00
CA ASP A 64 8.11 -1.13 -10.72
C ASP A 64 9.01 0.05 -10.32
N HIS A 65 10.31 -0.05 -10.63
CA HIS A 65 11.28 0.99 -10.28
C HIS A 65 10.96 2.37 -10.87
N PRO A 66 10.62 2.51 -12.15
CA PRO A 66 10.27 3.83 -12.73
C PRO A 66 9.07 4.48 -12.06
N THR A 67 8.02 3.72 -11.76
CA THR A 67 6.83 4.22 -11.07
C THR A 67 7.17 4.66 -9.66
N LEU A 68 7.92 3.84 -8.92
CA LEU A 68 8.34 4.16 -7.56
C LEU A 68 9.24 5.40 -7.54
N THR A 69 10.17 5.53 -8.48
CA THR A 69 11.04 6.71 -8.58
C THR A 69 10.23 7.99 -8.70
N ARG A 70 9.19 7.99 -9.54
CA ARG A 70 8.30 9.16 -9.69
C ARG A 70 7.55 9.49 -8.40
N ILE A 71 7.04 8.47 -7.71
CA ILE A 71 6.38 8.65 -6.40
C ILE A 71 7.35 9.24 -5.38
N LEU A 72 8.55 8.69 -5.29
CA LEU A 72 9.58 9.15 -4.36
C LEU A 72 10.04 10.57 -4.66
N ASP A 73 10.21 10.93 -5.93
CA ASP A 73 10.59 12.30 -6.32
C ASP A 73 9.56 13.33 -5.83
N LEU A 74 8.28 13.01 -5.97
CA LEU A 74 7.21 13.87 -5.47
C LEU A 74 7.19 13.95 -3.94
N LEU A 75 7.39 12.83 -3.25
CA LEU A 75 7.42 12.80 -1.77
C LEU A 75 8.66 13.51 -1.21
N CYS A 76 9.79 13.39 -1.86
CA CYS A 76 11.00 14.14 -1.51
C CYS A 76 10.80 15.64 -1.72
N LYS A 77 10.18 16.02 -2.84
CA LYS A 77 9.86 17.44 -3.12
C LYS A 77 8.90 18.04 -2.10
N LYS A 78 7.95 17.25 -1.61
CA LYS A 78 7.04 17.66 -0.53
C LYS A 78 7.70 17.69 0.86
N GLY A 79 8.90 17.16 0.98
CA GLY A 79 9.63 17.11 2.22
C GLY A 79 9.22 15.98 3.17
N TYR A 80 8.53 14.95 2.69
CA TYR A 80 8.07 13.83 3.52
C TYR A 80 9.05 12.66 3.56
N VAL A 81 9.86 12.52 2.52
CA VAL A 81 10.84 11.42 2.36
C VAL A 81 12.20 12.00 2.06
N GLU A 82 13.22 11.32 2.51
CA GLU A 82 14.62 11.69 2.28
C GLU A 82 15.40 10.47 1.80
N ARG A 83 16.26 10.69 0.80
CA ARG A 83 17.25 9.71 0.35
C ARG A 83 18.55 9.97 1.08
N VAL A 84 19.10 8.93 1.71
CA VAL A 84 20.40 8.99 2.38
C VAL A 84 21.32 7.92 1.78
N PRO A 85 22.65 8.18 1.72
CA PRO A 85 23.60 7.17 1.28
C PRO A 85 23.52 5.92 2.16
N HIS A 86 23.62 4.74 1.56
CA HIS A 86 23.68 3.50 2.30
C HIS A 86 25.00 3.44 3.11
N PRO A 87 24.97 3.06 4.40
CA PRO A 87 26.17 3.06 5.25
C PRO A 87 27.31 2.18 4.73
N LEU A 88 26.97 1.09 4.04
CA LEU A 88 27.91 0.05 3.58
C LEU A 88 28.14 0.07 2.07
N ASP A 89 27.34 0.80 1.29
CA ASP A 89 27.46 0.87 -0.16
C ASP A 89 27.18 2.28 -0.69
N ARG A 90 28.24 2.96 -1.12
CA ARG A 90 28.18 4.33 -1.65
C ARG A 90 27.37 4.47 -2.95
N ARG A 91 27.05 3.35 -3.63
CA ARG A 91 26.28 3.33 -4.87
C ARG A 91 24.79 3.21 -4.64
N SER A 92 24.38 2.91 -3.42
CA SER A 92 23.00 2.71 -3.02
C SER A 92 22.50 3.82 -2.11
N PHE A 93 21.18 4.01 -2.12
CA PHE A 93 20.49 4.91 -1.22
C PHE A 93 19.54 4.13 -0.34
N GLN A 94 19.33 4.64 0.85
CA GLN A 94 18.22 4.26 1.72
C GLN A 94 17.20 5.38 1.75
N LEU A 95 15.95 5.01 1.94
CA LEU A 95 14.82 5.91 2.03
C LEU A 95 14.28 5.87 3.43
N HIS A 96 13.94 7.03 3.98
CA HIS A 96 13.27 7.13 5.27
C HIS A 96 12.37 8.36 5.32
N LEU A 97 11.45 8.37 6.28
CA LEU A 97 10.62 9.54 6.53
C LEU A 97 11.42 10.65 7.20
N THR A 98 11.18 11.87 6.78
CA THR A 98 11.57 13.06 7.53
C THR A 98 10.67 13.24 8.75
N ASN A 99 11.00 14.15 9.65
CA ASN A 99 10.11 14.53 10.76
C ASN A 99 8.75 15.01 10.26
N THR A 100 8.73 15.77 9.17
CA THR A 100 7.50 16.21 8.51
C THR A 100 6.71 15.02 7.96
N GLY A 101 7.39 14.04 7.37
CA GLY A 101 6.78 12.79 6.89
C GLY A 101 6.16 11.97 8.02
N VAL A 102 6.85 11.84 9.14
CA VAL A 102 6.33 11.17 10.35
C VAL A 102 5.04 11.85 10.83
N SER A 103 5.07 13.18 10.94
CA SER A 103 3.90 13.97 11.35
C SER A 103 2.73 13.79 10.37
N LYS A 104 3.01 13.73 9.08
CA LYS A 104 2.00 13.51 8.04
C LYS A 104 1.33 12.14 8.18
N VAL A 105 2.12 11.10 8.36
CA VAL A 105 1.62 9.73 8.57
C VAL A 105 0.75 9.67 9.83
N THR A 106 1.21 10.24 10.92
CA THR A 106 0.48 10.27 12.19
C THR A 106 -0.88 10.97 12.04
N ALA A 107 -0.92 12.10 11.34
CA ALA A 107 -2.14 12.86 11.12
C ALA A 107 -3.15 12.13 10.21
N LEU A 108 -2.66 11.42 9.19
CA LEU A 108 -3.51 10.76 8.20
C LEU A 108 -4.03 9.39 8.64
N ARG A 109 -3.30 8.66 9.49
CA ARG A 109 -3.69 7.29 9.90
C ARG A 109 -5.16 7.19 10.36
N PRO A 110 -5.64 7.99 11.32
CA PRO A 110 -7.04 7.85 11.78
C PRO A 110 -8.05 8.19 10.68
N ARG A 111 -7.74 9.15 9.82
CA ARG A 111 -8.61 9.54 8.70
C ARG A 111 -8.71 8.43 7.66
N ILE A 112 -7.58 7.80 7.35
CA ILE A 112 -7.53 6.68 6.39
C ILE A 112 -8.21 5.44 6.97
N LEU A 113 -8.07 5.19 8.26
CA LEU A 113 -8.77 4.10 8.93
C LEU A 113 -10.29 4.21 8.73
N GLU A 114 -10.86 5.39 8.89
CA GLU A 114 -12.30 5.61 8.67
C GLU A 114 -12.71 5.34 7.22
N ILE A 115 -11.87 5.73 6.26
CA ILE A 115 -12.11 5.42 4.83
C ILE A 115 -12.09 3.90 4.61
N ARG A 116 -11.13 3.19 5.19
CA ARG A 116 -10.99 1.73 5.05
C ARG A 116 -12.16 0.98 5.68
N LYS A 117 -12.63 1.41 6.84
CA LYS A 117 -13.75 0.76 7.56
C LYS A 117 -15.02 0.68 6.72
N LYS A 118 -15.25 1.65 5.83
CA LYS A 118 -16.45 1.68 4.98
C LYS A 118 -16.63 0.40 4.17
N ALA A 119 -15.57 -0.13 3.61
CA ALA A 119 -15.61 -1.35 2.80
C ALA A 119 -15.99 -2.61 3.61
N TRP A 120 -15.82 -2.57 4.92
CA TRP A 120 -15.99 -3.72 5.80
C TRP A 120 -17.27 -3.66 6.64
N GLU A 121 -18.14 -2.67 6.38
CA GLU A 121 -19.43 -2.58 7.09
C GLU A 121 -20.29 -3.82 6.89
N ASN A 122 -21.04 -4.20 7.90
CA ASN A 122 -21.97 -5.33 7.90
C ASN A 122 -21.31 -6.70 7.75
N LEU A 123 -20.02 -6.79 8.05
CA LEU A 123 -19.28 -8.05 8.11
C LEU A 123 -18.90 -8.36 9.56
N ALA A 124 -18.95 -9.64 9.91
CA ALA A 124 -18.60 -10.14 11.25
C ALA A 124 -17.11 -10.55 11.31
N ASP A 125 -16.59 -10.70 12.54
CA ASP A 125 -15.20 -11.14 12.75
C ASP A 125 -14.89 -12.45 12.05
N GLN A 126 -15.85 -13.39 12.07
CA GLN A 126 -15.71 -14.69 11.40
C GLN A 126 -15.55 -14.53 9.87
N ASP A 127 -16.22 -13.55 9.27
CA ASP A 127 -16.11 -13.27 7.84
C ASP A 127 -14.68 -12.81 7.48
N PHE A 128 -14.05 -12.01 8.33
CA PHE A 128 -12.68 -11.54 8.12
C PHE A 128 -11.66 -12.66 8.17
N GLU A 129 -11.79 -13.58 9.12
CA GLU A 129 -10.91 -14.76 9.22
C GLU A 129 -11.01 -15.65 7.98
N GLU A 130 -12.23 -15.90 7.53
CA GLU A 130 -12.46 -16.70 6.32
C GLU A 130 -11.97 -15.99 5.06
N PHE A 131 -12.21 -14.69 4.95
CA PHE A 131 -11.72 -13.87 3.85
C PHE A 131 -10.19 -13.89 3.77
N LYS A 132 -9.52 -13.68 4.90
CA LYS A 132 -8.05 -13.75 4.97
C LYS A 132 -7.56 -15.12 4.53
N ARG A 133 -8.13 -16.20 5.07
CA ARG A 133 -7.76 -17.57 4.69
C ARG A 133 -7.85 -17.80 3.19
N ILE A 134 -8.96 -17.36 2.59
CA ILE A 134 -9.21 -17.53 1.14
C ILE A 134 -8.17 -16.74 0.32
N LEU A 135 -7.95 -15.47 0.66
CA LEU A 135 -6.99 -14.63 -0.05
C LEU A 135 -5.56 -15.18 0.06
N ASP A 136 -5.15 -15.59 1.25
CA ASP A 136 -3.81 -16.18 1.48
C ASP A 136 -3.64 -17.46 0.66
N THR A 137 -4.65 -18.31 0.61
CA THR A 137 -4.64 -19.53 -0.19
C THR A 137 -4.47 -19.24 -1.68
N ILE A 138 -5.23 -18.28 -2.22
CA ILE A 138 -5.12 -17.86 -3.63
C ILE A 138 -3.71 -17.33 -3.91
N TYR A 139 -3.21 -16.47 -3.03
CA TYR A 139 -1.89 -15.85 -3.17
C TYR A 139 -0.77 -16.92 -3.19
N GLN A 140 -0.81 -17.85 -2.26
CA GLN A 140 0.15 -18.96 -2.18
C GLN A 140 0.08 -19.90 -3.38
N ASN A 141 -1.12 -20.23 -3.87
CA ASN A 141 -1.32 -21.05 -5.07
C ASN A 141 -0.64 -20.44 -6.30
N LEU A 142 -0.52 -19.12 -6.34
CA LEU A 142 0.11 -18.38 -7.43
C LEU A 142 1.59 -18.08 -7.18
N GLY A 143 2.20 -18.74 -6.19
CA GLY A 143 3.61 -18.57 -5.85
C GLY A 143 3.92 -17.38 -4.95
N GLY A 144 2.91 -16.75 -4.36
CA GLY A 144 3.10 -15.69 -3.37
C GLY A 144 3.70 -16.25 -2.08
N GLN A 145 4.57 -15.48 -1.44
CA GLN A 145 5.13 -15.80 -0.13
C GLN A 145 4.47 -14.92 0.92
N GLU A 146 4.22 -15.50 2.10
CA GLU A 146 3.74 -14.70 3.22
C GLU A 146 4.79 -13.64 3.58
N LEU A 147 4.34 -12.41 3.77
CA LEU A 147 5.16 -11.37 4.39
C LEU A 147 5.17 -11.68 5.89
N GLU A 148 6.34 -12.08 6.40
CA GLU A 148 6.56 -12.23 7.85
C GLU A 148 6.43 -10.89 8.57
#